data_444ef222a4b32f8bb72dac2405786fcf
#
_entry.id   444ef222a4b32f8bb72dac2405786fcf
#
_cell.length_a   1.000
_cell.length_b   1.000
_cell.length_c   1.000
_cell.angle_alpha   90.00
_cell.angle_beta   90.00
_cell.angle_gamma   90.00
#
_symmetry.space_group_name_H-M   'P 1'
#
loop_
_entity.id
_entity.type
_entity.pdbx_description
1 polymer ?
#
loop_
_entity_poly.entity_id
_entity_poly.type
_entity_poly.pdbx_seq_one_letter_code
_entity_poly.pdbx_strand_id
1 'polypeptide(L)'
;MRTRWLAVVIGFAVLLSTAAFGSVVPTPAYPGAAASLAYKISVDGQPVFVHRFPTFNQFQWMDYSSFTMTGKVHVTITSLVNDRNVITCSIRPLAYGIHPQVSGKTISFDLDQPRYLVLFFNEKPTFQSPGLLLFADPPEQNAPRPGDPKVVNILDYKVDNTGKTLETAKINQAIGDVSARPGGGVLFFPPGVYLTGTVLMRSNVKLYVDSGALIRGSRKATDYSAPPSPPGTRPLNRALVLFDNVENAGIAGRGAIDMQGYPWLWHDYQPDIGNGSARSEEGLVNDPHGPGIKGYIVNKSRNISFEGLLLLRSAYWTVTVSDTENFTVTNIKIVNRKQQYHDDAFDFTGNNRHLLVQDSFAMTMDDTFAFYGGPRATIEDVVVKNFVNYTYTSALAIGYGGAPNIRHLRFDGVHFISNQNKFAVWIQLTPAYFVGKGYTSGQRSSEGIALDDFQFVNSTFENDGGHIYIDGGNAPLTHFVFENCTFGEPTRPGELMGTNVAPVLFKNVEMNGETLRSVDQLKRNGYEVYVPVKFGP
;
A
#
# COMPACT_ATOMS: atom_id res chain seq x y z
N MET A 1 61.29 8.32 59.93
CA MET A 1 60.82 8.38 58.55
C MET A 1 60.01 7.09 58.25
N ARG A 2 58.67 7.18 58.22
CA ARG A 2 57.81 6.05 57.90
C ARG A 2 57.13 6.35 56.57
N THR A 3 57.51 5.66 55.51
CA THR A 3 57.00 5.75 54.17
C THR A 3 55.68 4.97 54.07
N ARG A 4 54.56 5.69 53.79
CA ARG A 4 53.26 5.06 53.53
C ARG A 4 53.13 4.82 52.02
N TRP A 5 52.89 3.57 51.64
CA TRP A 5 52.51 3.20 50.29
C TRP A 5 51.01 3.32 50.12
N LEU A 6 50.60 4.09 49.13
CA LEU A 6 49.20 4.22 48.71
C LEU A 6 48.95 3.19 47.61
N ALA A 7 48.11 2.19 47.85
CA ALA A 7 47.66 1.26 46.85
C ALA A 7 46.44 1.87 46.10
N VAL A 8 46.62 2.13 44.81
CA VAL A 8 45.51 2.54 43.91
C VAL A 8 44.85 1.29 43.39
N VAL A 9 43.61 1.02 43.80
CA VAL A 9 42.79 -0.04 43.24
C VAL A 9 42.03 0.54 42.03
N ILE A 10 42.42 0.15 40.80
CA ILE A 10 41.70 0.46 39.57
C ILE A 10 40.59 -0.59 39.43
N GLY A 11 39.36 -0.21 39.72
CA GLY A 11 38.19 -1.02 39.48
C GLY A 11 37.83 -0.97 37.98
N PHE A 12 37.98 -2.08 37.28
CA PHE A 12 37.42 -2.28 35.93
C PHE A 12 35.91 -2.48 36.07
N ALA A 13 35.11 -1.51 35.70
CA ALA A 13 33.68 -1.69 35.50
C ALA A 13 33.47 -2.38 34.15
N VAL A 14 33.19 -3.68 34.16
CA VAL A 14 32.72 -4.40 32.99
C VAL A 14 31.28 -3.96 32.75
N LEU A 15 31.07 -3.07 31.80
CA LEU A 15 29.75 -2.77 31.24
C LEU A 15 29.28 -4.01 30.46
N LEU A 16 28.57 -4.90 31.14
CA LEU A 16 27.75 -5.91 30.47
C LEU A 16 26.63 -5.17 29.72
N SER A 17 26.81 -4.97 28.43
CA SER A 17 25.71 -4.62 27.54
C SER A 17 24.76 -5.81 27.54
N THR A 18 23.69 -5.74 28.33
CA THR A 18 22.54 -6.64 28.15
C THR A 18 21.97 -6.35 26.77
N ALA A 19 22.24 -7.22 25.80
CA ALA A 19 21.50 -7.23 24.57
C ALA A 19 20.01 -7.29 24.96
N ALA A 20 19.27 -6.24 24.71
CA ALA A 20 17.84 -6.26 24.92
C ALA A 20 17.27 -7.33 23.99
N PHE A 21 16.82 -8.46 24.53
CA PHE A 21 16.11 -9.47 23.78
C PHE A 21 14.89 -8.81 23.17
N GLY A 22 14.66 -9.07 21.87
CA GLY A 22 13.47 -8.61 21.18
C GLY A 22 12.21 -9.17 21.86
N SER A 23 11.12 -8.47 21.73
CA SER A 23 9.82 -9.01 22.12
C SER A 23 8.96 -9.23 20.88
N VAL A 24 8.16 -10.28 20.90
CA VAL A 24 7.25 -10.67 19.81
C VAL A 24 5.84 -10.77 20.36
N VAL A 25 4.89 -10.12 19.68
CA VAL A 25 3.46 -10.28 19.95
C VAL A 25 2.81 -10.74 18.65
N PRO A 26 2.46 -12.04 18.51
CA PRO A 26 1.76 -12.55 17.35
C PRO A 26 0.40 -11.85 17.18
N THR A 27 0.05 -11.46 15.96
CA THR A 27 -1.29 -10.96 15.65
C THR A 27 -2.27 -12.15 15.68
N PRO A 28 -3.30 -12.15 16.54
CA PRO A 28 -4.26 -13.24 16.59
C PRO A 28 -5.10 -13.29 15.30
N ALA A 29 -5.46 -14.49 14.90
CA ALA A 29 -6.39 -14.68 13.79
C ALA A 29 -7.78 -14.18 14.18
N TYR A 30 -8.48 -13.53 13.26
CA TYR A 30 -9.91 -13.26 13.46
C TYR A 30 -10.73 -14.56 13.40
N PRO A 31 -11.92 -14.61 14.02
CA PRO A 31 -12.76 -15.81 14.01
C PRO A 31 -13.08 -16.29 12.59
N GLY A 32 -12.86 -17.57 12.33
CA GLY A 32 -13.09 -18.18 11.02
C GLY A 32 -12.02 -17.89 9.96
N ALA A 33 -10.87 -17.32 10.35
CA ALA A 33 -9.74 -17.16 9.44
C ALA A 33 -9.23 -18.52 8.96
N ALA A 34 -8.98 -18.63 7.65
CA ALA A 34 -8.40 -19.83 7.07
C ALA A 34 -6.87 -19.81 7.26
N ALA A 35 -6.32 -20.90 7.82
CA ALA A 35 -4.87 -21.06 7.93
C ALA A 35 -4.25 -21.40 6.58
N SER A 36 -3.00 -20.96 6.38
CA SER A 36 -2.18 -21.33 5.25
C SER A 36 -2.03 -22.85 5.13
N LEU A 37 -2.13 -23.35 3.92
CA LEU A 37 -1.77 -24.73 3.58
C LEU A 37 -0.32 -24.84 3.09
N ALA A 38 0.34 -23.71 2.90
CA ALA A 38 1.67 -23.61 2.30
C ALA A 38 2.78 -23.35 3.31
N TYR A 39 2.49 -22.65 4.43
CA TYR A 39 3.52 -22.19 5.35
C TYR A 39 3.11 -22.26 6.81
N LYS A 40 4.10 -22.53 7.67
CA LYS A 40 4.05 -22.29 9.13
C LYS A 40 5.17 -21.33 9.50
N ILE A 41 4.91 -20.45 10.47
CA ILE A 41 5.90 -19.47 10.94
C ILE A 41 6.01 -19.54 12.45
N SER A 42 7.22 -19.41 12.95
CA SER A 42 7.50 -19.06 14.33
C SER A 42 8.52 -17.92 14.39
N VAL A 43 8.36 -17.06 15.38
CA VAL A 43 9.29 -15.96 15.65
C VAL A 43 9.77 -16.09 17.09
N ASP A 44 11.07 -16.21 17.31
CA ASP A 44 11.67 -16.58 18.61
C ASP A 44 11.01 -17.82 19.25
N GLY A 45 10.65 -18.80 18.40
CA GLY A 45 9.96 -20.02 18.82
C GLY A 45 8.46 -19.87 19.08
N GLN A 46 7.89 -18.65 19.08
CA GLN A 46 6.47 -18.41 19.23
C GLN A 46 5.73 -18.63 17.90
N PRO A 47 4.69 -19.47 17.82
CA PRO A 47 3.90 -19.65 16.60
C PRO A 47 3.19 -18.35 16.20
N VAL A 48 3.27 -17.99 14.93
CA VAL A 48 2.54 -16.86 14.35
C VAL A 48 1.54 -17.39 13.32
N PHE A 49 0.31 -16.91 13.35
CA PHE A 49 -0.73 -17.38 12.43
C PHE A 49 -0.41 -16.92 11.00
N VAL A 50 -0.49 -17.85 10.06
CA VAL A 50 -0.36 -17.55 8.63
C VAL A 50 -1.73 -17.65 7.99
N HIS A 51 -2.22 -16.53 7.49
CA HIS A 51 -3.50 -16.45 6.80
C HIS A 51 -3.39 -16.98 5.38
N ARG A 52 -4.33 -17.82 4.99
CA ARG A 52 -4.50 -18.20 3.60
C ARG A 52 -5.08 -17.05 2.81
N PHE A 53 -4.37 -16.62 1.77
CA PHE A 53 -4.84 -15.57 0.87
C PHE A 53 -4.85 -16.11 -0.56
N PRO A 54 -6.01 -16.60 -1.04
CA PRO A 54 -6.12 -17.09 -2.40
C PRO A 54 -6.00 -15.94 -3.39
N THR A 55 -5.12 -16.12 -4.36
CA THR A 55 -4.98 -15.27 -5.53
C THR A 55 -5.82 -15.82 -6.70
N PHE A 56 -5.57 -15.39 -7.92
CA PHE A 56 -6.39 -15.65 -9.12
C PHE A 56 -6.76 -17.10 -9.38
N ASN A 57 -5.83 -18.00 -9.29
CA ASN A 57 -6.14 -19.40 -9.47
C ASN A 57 -5.75 -20.21 -8.23
N GLN A 58 -6.32 -21.40 -8.12
CA GLN A 58 -6.08 -22.29 -7.00
C GLN A 58 -4.62 -22.73 -6.84
N PHE A 59 -3.77 -22.43 -7.82
CA PHE A 59 -2.35 -22.79 -7.84
C PHE A 59 -1.44 -21.61 -7.48
N GLN A 60 -1.99 -20.39 -7.40
CA GLN A 60 -1.25 -19.19 -7.01
C GLN A 60 -1.81 -18.65 -5.69
N TRP A 61 -0.95 -18.42 -4.76
CA TRP A 61 -1.30 -17.83 -3.46
C TRP A 61 -0.22 -16.86 -3.02
N MET A 62 -0.62 -15.90 -2.22
CA MET A 62 0.28 -15.00 -1.54
C MET A 62 -0.20 -14.90 -0.09
N ASP A 63 0.07 -15.97 0.68
CA ASP A 63 -0.33 -16.02 2.07
C ASP A 63 0.34 -14.91 2.86
N TYR A 64 -0.23 -14.49 3.98
CA TYR A 64 0.35 -13.44 4.79
C TYR A 64 0.34 -13.78 6.27
N SER A 65 1.27 -13.16 6.98
CA SER A 65 1.37 -13.24 8.43
C SER A 65 1.78 -11.91 9.00
N SER A 66 1.33 -11.60 10.23
CA SER A 66 1.71 -10.37 10.91
C SER A 66 1.98 -10.61 12.39
N PHE A 67 2.90 -9.83 12.94
CA PHE A 67 3.25 -9.77 14.34
C PHE A 67 3.87 -8.42 14.68
N THR A 68 3.81 -8.04 15.94
CA THR A 68 4.51 -6.86 16.45
C THR A 68 5.86 -7.28 17.03
N MET A 69 6.90 -6.49 16.82
CA MET A 69 8.23 -6.75 17.37
C MET A 69 8.92 -5.52 17.94
N THR A 70 9.82 -5.76 18.88
CA THR A 70 10.85 -4.81 19.32
C THR A 70 12.21 -5.52 19.34
N GLY A 71 13.28 -4.77 19.08
CA GLY A 71 14.63 -5.36 19.07
C GLY A 71 14.81 -6.42 17.99
N LYS A 72 15.86 -7.25 18.13
CA LYS A 72 16.18 -8.30 17.18
C LYS A 72 15.39 -9.56 17.46
N VAL A 73 14.81 -10.18 16.40
CA VAL A 73 14.05 -11.42 16.48
C VAL A 73 14.50 -12.42 15.42
N HIS A 74 14.34 -13.72 15.69
CA HIS A 74 14.64 -14.80 14.77
C HIS A 74 13.36 -15.38 14.16
N VAL A 75 13.24 -15.31 12.82
CA VAL A 75 12.10 -15.83 12.07
C VAL A 75 12.44 -17.22 11.53
N THR A 76 11.55 -18.16 11.73
CA THR A 76 11.62 -19.50 11.15
C THR A 76 10.35 -19.80 10.36
N ILE A 77 10.50 -20.18 9.09
CA ILE A 77 9.40 -20.53 8.19
C ILE A 77 9.57 -21.99 7.77
N THR A 78 8.51 -22.76 7.86
CA THR A 78 8.47 -24.14 7.33
C THR A 78 7.55 -24.18 6.12
N SER A 79 8.08 -24.57 4.97
CA SER A 79 7.27 -24.83 3.77
C SER A 79 6.51 -26.15 3.91
N LEU A 80 5.22 -26.12 3.66
CA LEU A 80 4.33 -27.28 3.64
C LEU A 80 4.02 -27.72 2.19
N VAL A 81 4.50 -26.94 1.22
CA VAL A 81 4.22 -27.19 -0.20
C VAL A 81 5.01 -28.39 -0.68
N ASN A 82 4.27 -29.44 -1.07
CA ASN A 82 4.82 -30.68 -1.63
C ASN A 82 5.93 -31.35 -0.76
N ASP A 83 6.35 -32.54 -1.15
CA ASP A 83 7.49 -33.25 -0.52
C ASP A 83 8.86 -32.70 -0.96
N ARG A 84 8.90 -31.55 -1.62
CA ARG A 84 10.12 -30.94 -2.13
C ARG A 84 10.77 -30.04 -1.07
N ASN A 85 12.09 -30.13 -1.00
CA ASN A 85 12.90 -29.20 -0.22
C ASN A 85 12.83 -27.78 -0.84
N VAL A 86 13.01 -26.78 0.00
CA VAL A 86 13.32 -25.43 -0.44
C VAL A 86 14.77 -25.40 -0.87
N ILE A 87 15.01 -25.00 -2.12
CA ILE A 87 16.37 -24.89 -2.69
C ILE A 87 16.81 -23.42 -2.64
N THR A 88 15.87 -22.51 -2.93
CA THR A 88 16.11 -21.07 -2.94
C THR A 88 15.03 -20.33 -2.18
N CYS A 89 15.42 -19.26 -1.51
CA CYS A 89 14.51 -18.29 -0.93
C CYS A 89 14.97 -16.89 -1.30
N SER A 90 14.09 -16.09 -1.91
CA SER A 90 14.33 -14.68 -2.18
C SER A 90 13.47 -13.83 -1.25
N ILE A 91 14.11 -12.96 -0.46
CA ILE A 91 13.45 -12.01 0.42
C ILE A 91 13.56 -10.61 -0.20
N ARG A 92 12.44 -9.93 -0.33
CA ARG A 92 12.35 -8.58 -0.90
C ARG A 92 11.79 -7.60 0.14
N PRO A 93 12.23 -6.33 0.12
CA PRO A 93 13.21 -5.69 -0.75
C PRO A 93 14.64 -6.20 -0.56
N LEU A 94 15.39 -6.29 -1.65
CA LEU A 94 16.83 -6.68 -1.60
C LEU A 94 17.66 -5.68 -0.78
N ALA A 95 17.28 -4.41 -0.81
CA ALA A 95 17.94 -3.33 -0.07
C ALA A 95 17.99 -3.56 1.46
N TYR A 96 17.14 -4.44 2.00
CA TYR A 96 17.21 -4.76 3.43
C TYR A 96 18.37 -5.69 3.79
N GLY A 97 19.06 -6.28 2.81
CA GLY A 97 20.24 -7.14 3.04
C GLY A 97 19.94 -8.38 3.86
N ILE A 98 18.72 -8.88 3.86
CA ILE A 98 18.33 -10.07 4.63
C ILE A 98 18.71 -11.31 3.84
N HIS A 99 19.60 -12.14 4.41
CA HIS A 99 20.09 -13.35 3.80
C HIS A 99 19.52 -14.59 4.52
N PRO A 100 18.54 -15.31 3.91
CA PRO A 100 17.94 -16.46 4.53
C PRO A 100 18.90 -17.67 4.56
N GLN A 101 18.85 -18.42 5.63
CA GLN A 101 19.43 -19.76 5.71
C GLN A 101 18.35 -20.77 5.33
N VAL A 102 18.70 -21.70 4.42
CA VAL A 102 17.76 -22.72 3.92
C VAL A 102 18.28 -24.10 4.30
N SER A 103 17.44 -24.89 4.97
CA SER A 103 17.72 -26.27 5.36
C SER A 103 16.49 -27.15 5.18
N GLY A 104 16.48 -27.99 4.15
CA GLY A 104 15.35 -28.84 3.81
C GLY A 104 14.10 -28.01 3.49
N LYS A 105 13.07 -28.11 4.33
CA LYS A 105 11.82 -27.33 4.21
C LYS A 105 11.81 -26.08 5.09
N THR A 106 12.89 -25.81 5.79
CA THR A 106 12.97 -24.73 6.77
C THR A 106 13.83 -23.59 6.24
N ILE A 107 13.34 -22.39 6.39
CA ILE A 107 14.03 -21.14 6.08
C ILE A 107 14.09 -20.33 7.37
N SER A 108 15.24 -19.74 7.67
CA SER A 108 15.38 -18.87 8.83
C SER A 108 16.21 -17.62 8.51
N PHE A 109 15.92 -16.53 9.20
CA PHE A 109 16.63 -15.27 9.12
C PHE A 109 16.33 -14.40 10.34
N ASP A 110 17.17 -13.41 10.56
CA ASP A 110 16.98 -12.44 11.63
C ASP A 110 16.36 -11.13 11.10
N LEU A 111 15.51 -10.50 11.91
CA LEU A 111 15.05 -9.13 11.76
C LEU A 111 15.54 -8.29 12.92
N ASP A 112 16.20 -7.19 12.64
CA ASP A 112 16.73 -6.25 13.62
C ASP A 112 15.75 -5.11 13.96
N GLN A 113 14.73 -4.93 13.12
CA GLN A 113 13.70 -3.91 13.24
C GLN A 113 12.42 -4.30 12.47
N PRO A 114 11.28 -3.64 12.72
CA PRO A 114 10.07 -3.81 11.94
C PRO A 114 10.30 -3.66 10.44
N ARG A 115 9.76 -4.60 9.65
CA ARG A 115 9.91 -4.68 8.19
C ARG A 115 8.70 -5.33 7.54
N TYR A 116 8.40 -4.92 6.32
CA TYR A 116 7.41 -5.58 5.48
C TYR A 116 8.13 -6.28 4.33
N LEU A 117 7.89 -7.59 4.20
CA LEU A 117 8.67 -8.46 3.33
C LEU A 117 7.77 -9.22 2.36
N VAL A 118 8.31 -9.46 1.16
CA VAL A 118 7.77 -10.39 0.18
C VAL A 118 8.77 -11.53 0.00
N LEU A 119 8.34 -12.77 0.24
CA LEU A 119 9.19 -13.95 0.18
C LEU A 119 8.73 -14.89 -0.95
N PHE A 120 9.69 -15.39 -1.71
CA PHE A 120 9.48 -16.37 -2.77
C PHE A 120 10.35 -17.60 -2.51
N PHE A 121 9.78 -18.79 -2.76
CA PHE A 121 10.42 -20.07 -2.46
C PHE A 121 10.49 -20.93 -3.73
N ASN A 122 11.69 -21.32 -4.15
CA ASN A 122 11.96 -22.12 -5.35
C ASN A 122 11.48 -21.49 -6.68
N GLU A 123 10.93 -20.31 -6.65
CA GLU A 123 10.37 -19.62 -7.81
C GLU A 123 11.19 -18.38 -8.16
N LYS A 124 11.20 -18.03 -9.43
CA LYS A 124 11.67 -16.71 -9.84
C LYS A 124 10.74 -15.65 -9.23
N PRO A 125 11.30 -14.63 -8.54
CA PRO A 125 10.46 -13.61 -7.91
C PRO A 125 9.82 -12.72 -8.98
N THR A 126 8.61 -13.07 -9.39
CA THR A 126 7.76 -12.29 -10.29
C THR A 126 6.45 -11.97 -9.59
N PHE A 127 5.72 -10.98 -10.05
CA PHE A 127 4.43 -10.64 -9.46
C PHE A 127 3.44 -11.82 -9.46
N GLN A 128 3.52 -12.69 -10.45
CA GLN A 128 2.63 -13.85 -10.58
C GLN A 128 3.05 -15.07 -9.75
N SER A 129 4.26 -15.07 -9.20
CA SER A 129 4.75 -16.20 -8.41
C SER A 129 4.00 -16.32 -7.08
N PRO A 130 3.73 -17.55 -6.61
CA PRO A 130 3.26 -17.77 -5.25
C PRO A 130 4.32 -17.37 -4.23
N GLY A 131 3.89 -16.98 -3.03
CA GLY A 131 4.82 -16.55 -2.00
C GLY A 131 4.15 -16.26 -0.67
N LEU A 132 4.88 -15.52 0.16
CA LEU A 132 4.46 -15.17 1.51
C LEU A 132 4.76 -13.69 1.78
N LEU A 133 3.77 -12.98 2.31
CA LEU A 133 3.93 -11.64 2.86
C LEU A 133 4.17 -11.76 4.36
N LEU A 134 5.19 -11.10 4.87
CA LEU A 134 5.50 -11.05 6.28
C LEU A 134 5.51 -9.60 6.77
N PHE A 135 4.61 -9.29 7.69
CA PHE A 135 4.46 -7.96 8.25
C PHE A 135 4.91 -7.96 9.71
N ALA A 136 6.13 -7.50 9.94
CA ALA A 136 6.64 -7.22 11.27
C ALA A 136 6.36 -5.76 11.61
N ASP A 137 5.34 -5.51 12.43
CA ASP A 137 4.89 -4.19 12.81
C ASP A 137 5.67 -3.64 14.02
N PRO A 138 5.85 -2.31 14.13
CA PRO A 138 6.29 -1.69 15.39
C PRO A 138 5.18 -1.77 16.44
N PRO A 139 5.53 -1.65 17.73
CA PRO A 139 4.55 -1.51 18.81
C PRO A 139 3.60 -0.35 18.56
N GLU A 140 2.34 -0.60 18.85
CA GLU A 140 1.31 0.42 18.73
C GLU A 140 1.46 1.48 19.83
N GLN A 141 1.37 2.74 19.44
CA GLN A 141 1.46 3.85 20.38
C GLN A 141 0.06 4.30 20.80
N ASN A 142 -0.20 4.40 22.11
CA ASN A 142 -1.46 4.91 22.66
C ASN A 142 -2.71 4.18 22.16
N ALA A 143 -2.65 2.85 22.03
CA ALA A 143 -3.80 2.05 21.67
C ALA A 143 -4.95 2.29 22.67
N PRO A 144 -6.17 2.63 22.22
CA PRO A 144 -7.31 2.84 23.10
C PRO A 144 -7.71 1.53 23.78
N ARG A 145 -8.22 1.63 25.00
CA ARG A 145 -8.65 0.46 25.76
C ARG A 145 -10.15 0.54 26.06
N PRO A 146 -10.86 -0.58 26.07
CA PRO A 146 -12.21 -0.61 26.62
C PRO A 146 -12.23 -0.05 28.04
N GLY A 147 -13.15 0.90 28.30
CA GLY A 147 -13.24 1.60 29.58
C GLY A 147 -12.55 2.96 29.64
N ASP A 148 -11.73 3.32 28.68
CA ASP A 148 -11.20 4.68 28.58
C ASP A 148 -12.34 5.70 28.36
N PRO A 149 -12.27 6.92 28.91
CA PRO A 149 -13.41 7.87 28.93
C PRO A 149 -13.98 8.23 27.55
N LYS A 150 -13.19 8.17 26.48
CA LYS A 150 -13.61 8.51 25.13
C LYS A 150 -13.80 7.28 24.23
N VAL A 151 -13.70 6.08 24.79
CA VAL A 151 -13.84 4.83 24.05
C VAL A 151 -15.25 4.28 24.21
N VAL A 152 -15.88 3.95 23.10
CA VAL A 152 -17.19 3.31 23.02
C VAL A 152 -17.02 1.95 22.40
N ASN A 153 -17.47 0.91 23.08
CA ASN A 153 -17.44 -0.43 22.53
C ASN A 153 -18.60 -0.64 21.55
N ILE A 154 -18.32 -1.07 20.31
CA ILE A 154 -19.36 -1.33 19.32
C ILE A 154 -20.38 -2.38 19.80
N LEU A 155 -19.97 -3.30 20.67
CA LEU A 155 -20.86 -4.32 21.24
C LEU A 155 -21.95 -3.75 22.16
N ASP A 156 -21.78 -2.53 22.68
CA ASP A 156 -22.82 -1.83 23.46
C ASP A 156 -24.07 -1.56 22.61
N TYR A 157 -23.91 -1.50 21.28
CA TYR A 157 -24.99 -1.38 20.30
C TYR A 157 -25.61 -2.72 19.88
N LYS A 158 -25.23 -3.81 20.54
CA LYS A 158 -25.71 -5.18 20.22
C LYS A 158 -25.47 -5.56 18.76
N VAL A 159 -24.31 -5.18 18.26
CA VAL A 159 -23.83 -5.55 16.93
C VAL A 159 -23.42 -7.03 16.95
N ASP A 160 -23.82 -7.79 15.94
CA ASP A 160 -23.34 -9.17 15.74
C ASP A 160 -21.88 -9.16 15.33
N ASN A 161 -21.02 -9.74 16.15
CA ASN A 161 -19.60 -9.90 15.90
C ASN A 161 -19.22 -11.30 15.38
N THR A 162 -20.19 -12.05 14.87
CA THR A 162 -19.95 -13.36 14.23
C THR A 162 -19.84 -13.28 12.70
N GLY A 163 -20.16 -12.11 12.13
CA GLY A 163 -20.16 -11.86 10.69
C GLY A 163 -21.32 -12.50 9.92
N LYS A 164 -22.40 -12.87 10.61
CA LYS A 164 -23.60 -13.48 10.00
C LYS A 164 -24.66 -12.46 9.64
N THR A 165 -24.77 -11.39 10.43
CA THR A 165 -25.80 -10.36 10.28
C THR A 165 -25.21 -9.08 9.71
N LEU A 166 -25.91 -8.46 8.76
CA LEU A 166 -25.53 -7.15 8.23
C LEU A 166 -25.84 -6.07 9.26
N GLU A 167 -24.82 -5.41 9.78
CA GLU A 167 -24.90 -4.48 10.91
C GLU A 167 -24.66 -3.01 10.53
N THR A 168 -24.75 -2.68 9.25
CA THR A 168 -24.47 -1.33 8.72
C THR A 168 -25.22 -0.23 9.47
N ALA A 169 -26.50 -0.43 9.77
CA ALA A 169 -27.34 0.57 10.45
C ALA A 169 -26.84 0.87 11.87
N LYS A 170 -26.56 -0.19 12.66
CA LYS A 170 -26.08 -0.03 14.05
C LYS A 170 -24.66 0.56 14.10
N ILE A 171 -23.78 0.14 13.18
CA ILE A 171 -22.42 0.70 13.10
C ILE A 171 -22.50 2.20 12.80
N ASN A 172 -23.31 2.60 11.82
CA ASN A 172 -23.47 4.01 11.47
C ASN A 172 -24.18 4.81 12.57
N GLN A 173 -25.12 4.21 13.30
CA GLN A 173 -25.71 4.81 14.50
C GLN A 173 -24.64 5.08 15.55
N ALA A 174 -23.80 4.07 15.87
CA ALA A 174 -22.74 4.22 16.87
C ALA A 174 -21.74 5.33 16.48
N ILE A 175 -21.37 5.42 15.20
CA ILE A 175 -20.52 6.51 14.69
C ILE A 175 -21.19 7.87 14.90
N GLY A 176 -22.48 7.99 14.61
CA GLY A 176 -23.26 9.22 14.83
C GLY A 176 -23.27 9.62 16.30
N ASP A 177 -23.54 8.69 17.20
CA ASP A 177 -23.60 8.93 18.64
C ASP A 177 -22.23 9.31 19.23
N VAL A 178 -21.14 8.68 18.76
CA VAL A 178 -19.76 9.06 19.15
C VAL A 178 -19.43 10.45 18.65
N SER A 179 -19.78 10.79 17.40
CA SER A 179 -19.53 12.11 16.83
C SER A 179 -20.28 13.23 17.58
N ALA A 180 -21.47 12.96 18.11
CA ALA A 180 -22.27 13.91 18.87
C ALA A 180 -21.74 14.19 20.28
N ARG A 181 -20.79 13.41 20.79
CA ARG A 181 -20.16 13.64 22.10
C ARG A 181 -19.26 14.88 22.06
N PRO A 182 -19.13 15.61 23.15
CA PRO A 182 -18.16 16.72 23.23
C PRO A 182 -16.73 16.25 22.90
N GLY A 183 -16.18 16.75 21.78
CA GLY A 183 -14.87 16.36 21.27
C GLY A 183 -14.80 14.96 20.65
N GLY A 184 -15.93 14.33 20.34
CA GLY A 184 -15.99 13.04 19.67
C GLY A 184 -15.48 11.86 20.50
N GLY A 185 -14.84 10.89 19.88
CA GLY A 185 -14.27 9.72 20.56
C GLY A 185 -13.79 8.62 19.63
N VAL A 186 -13.55 7.47 20.24
CA VAL A 186 -13.12 6.25 19.56
C VAL A 186 -14.26 5.24 19.59
N LEU A 187 -14.62 4.70 18.44
CA LEU A 187 -15.49 3.53 18.34
C LEU A 187 -14.61 2.29 18.22
N PHE A 188 -14.60 1.48 19.26
CA PHE A 188 -13.73 0.33 19.43
C PHE A 188 -14.42 -0.96 18.97
N PHE A 189 -13.77 -1.68 18.06
CA PHE A 189 -14.19 -3.00 17.58
C PHE A 189 -13.31 -4.08 18.22
N PRO A 190 -13.77 -4.78 19.26
CA PRO A 190 -13.00 -5.89 19.84
C PRO A 190 -12.92 -7.10 18.89
N PRO A 191 -12.10 -8.12 19.21
CA PRO A 191 -11.98 -9.31 18.37
C PRO A 191 -13.36 -9.89 17.97
N GLY A 192 -13.53 -10.17 16.68
CA GLY A 192 -14.78 -10.61 16.08
C GLY A 192 -14.83 -10.33 14.58
N VAL A 193 -15.93 -10.67 13.95
CA VAL A 193 -16.20 -10.40 12.54
C VAL A 193 -17.47 -9.56 12.41
N TYR A 194 -17.36 -8.39 11.80
CA TYR A 194 -18.43 -7.39 11.69
C TYR A 194 -18.82 -7.21 10.23
N LEU A 195 -19.96 -7.79 9.80
CA LEU A 195 -20.44 -7.68 8.43
C LEU A 195 -21.17 -6.34 8.24
N THR A 196 -20.73 -5.57 7.24
CA THR A 196 -21.30 -4.24 6.97
C THR A 196 -21.33 -3.90 5.47
N GLY A 197 -22.20 -2.99 5.11
CA GLY A 197 -22.13 -2.19 3.87
C GLY A 197 -21.32 -0.92 4.12
N THR A 198 -21.78 0.23 3.58
CA THR A 198 -21.05 1.48 3.75
C THR A 198 -21.01 1.97 5.20
N VAL A 199 -19.81 2.11 5.72
CA VAL A 199 -19.50 2.79 6.98
C VAL A 199 -19.36 4.28 6.69
N LEU A 200 -20.28 5.08 7.24
CA LEU A 200 -20.33 6.54 7.06
C LEU A 200 -19.57 7.22 8.19
N MET A 201 -18.36 7.66 7.90
CA MET A 201 -17.55 8.36 8.89
C MET A 201 -18.12 9.74 9.21
N ARG A 202 -17.86 10.20 10.43
CA ARG A 202 -18.24 11.51 10.94
C ARG A 202 -17.04 12.21 11.56
N SER A 203 -17.13 13.53 11.64
CA SER A 203 -16.08 14.33 12.26
C SER A 203 -15.85 13.97 13.72
N ASN A 204 -14.61 14.04 14.15
CA ASN A 204 -14.14 13.74 15.50
C ASN A 204 -14.33 12.27 15.92
N VAL A 205 -14.45 11.33 14.97
CA VAL A 205 -14.56 9.89 15.25
C VAL A 205 -13.35 9.15 14.70
N LYS A 206 -12.72 8.35 15.56
CA LYS A 206 -11.75 7.33 15.15
C LYS A 206 -12.37 5.95 15.28
N LEU A 207 -12.40 5.17 14.21
CA LEU A 207 -12.66 3.73 14.29
C LEU A 207 -11.38 3.03 14.71
N TYR A 208 -11.43 2.24 15.76
CA TYR A 208 -10.32 1.41 16.17
C TYR A 208 -10.69 -0.07 16.04
N VAL A 209 -10.01 -0.76 15.13
CA VAL A 209 -10.22 -2.18 14.85
C VAL A 209 -9.11 -2.95 15.54
N ASP A 210 -9.45 -3.61 16.64
CA ASP A 210 -8.48 -4.29 17.50
C ASP A 210 -7.85 -5.51 16.81
N SER A 211 -6.71 -5.93 17.31
CA SER A 211 -6.04 -7.15 16.86
C SER A 211 -6.99 -8.36 16.99
N GLY A 212 -7.13 -9.14 15.90
CA GLY A 212 -8.13 -10.23 15.83
C GLY A 212 -9.56 -9.81 15.50
N ALA A 213 -9.80 -8.51 15.26
CA ALA A 213 -11.06 -8.03 14.71
C ALA A 213 -11.01 -7.92 13.19
N LEU A 214 -12.13 -8.18 12.53
CA LEU A 214 -12.32 -8.06 11.09
C LEU A 214 -13.61 -7.29 10.79
N ILE A 215 -13.51 -6.12 10.18
CA ILE A 215 -14.63 -5.49 9.51
C ILE A 215 -14.72 -6.09 8.11
N ARG A 216 -15.88 -6.71 7.81
CA ARG A 216 -16.09 -7.43 6.54
C ARG A 216 -17.15 -6.72 5.71
N GLY A 217 -16.81 -6.34 4.49
CA GLY A 217 -17.75 -5.78 3.53
C GLY A 217 -18.82 -6.80 3.09
N SER A 218 -20.01 -6.31 2.82
CA SER A 218 -21.07 -7.13 2.22
C SER A 218 -20.72 -7.55 0.78
N ARG A 219 -21.24 -8.70 0.38
CA ARG A 219 -21.15 -9.16 -1.02
C ARG A 219 -22.22 -8.56 -1.93
N LYS A 220 -23.15 -7.80 -1.38
CA LYS A 220 -24.24 -7.18 -2.13
C LYS A 220 -23.95 -5.71 -2.39
N ALA A 221 -23.91 -5.31 -3.62
CA ALA A 221 -23.63 -3.91 -3.95
C ALA A 221 -24.74 -2.96 -3.51
N THR A 222 -25.97 -3.46 -3.34
CA THR A 222 -27.08 -2.68 -2.81
C THR A 222 -26.87 -2.24 -1.36
N ASP A 223 -25.97 -2.90 -0.63
CA ASP A 223 -25.62 -2.53 0.74
C ASP A 223 -24.63 -1.34 0.81
N TYR A 224 -24.15 -0.88 -0.36
CA TYR A 224 -23.19 0.22 -0.43
C TYR A 224 -23.86 1.49 -0.96
N SER A 225 -23.49 2.64 -0.36
CA SER A 225 -23.92 3.96 -0.76
C SER A 225 -22.78 4.79 -1.34
N ALA A 226 -23.16 5.75 -2.18
CA ALA A 226 -22.26 6.78 -2.70
C ALA A 226 -22.52 8.11 -1.96
N PRO A 227 -21.52 9.02 -1.92
CA PRO A 227 -21.77 10.38 -1.47
C PRO A 227 -22.84 11.05 -2.32
N PRO A 228 -23.61 12.00 -1.77
CA PRO A 228 -24.52 12.80 -2.54
C PRO A 228 -23.78 13.55 -3.65
N SER A 229 -24.33 13.51 -4.85
CA SER A 229 -23.77 14.24 -6.00
C SER A 229 -24.76 15.34 -6.45
N PRO A 230 -24.27 16.54 -6.80
CA PRO A 230 -25.12 17.59 -7.33
C PRO A 230 -25.86 17.13 -8.60
N PRO A 231 -27.08 17.61 -8.86
CA PRO A 231 -27.80 17.30 -10.07
C PRO A 231 -26.97 17.61 -11.32
N GLY A 232 -26.96 16.71 -12.29
CA GLY A 232 -26.20 16.86 -13.53
C GLY A 232 -24.70 16.56 -13.44
N THR A 233 -24.19 16.18 -12.28
CA THR A 233 -22.81 15.71 -12.11
C THR A 233 -22.75 14.18 -12.13
N ARG A 234 -21.59 13.63 -12.52
CA ARG A 234 -21.37 12.18 -12.41
C ARG A 234 -21.45 11.78 -10.94
N PRO A 235 -22.25 10.77 -10.57
CA PRO A 235 -22.27 10.27 -9.19
C PRO A 235 -20.88 9.81 -8.75
N LEU A 236 -20.52 10.14 -7.51
CA LEU A 236 -19.33 9.55 -6.89
C LEU A 236 -19.53 8.05 -6.68
N ASN A 237 -18.45 7.31 -6.68
CA ASN A 237 -18.51 5.86 -6.51
C ASN A 237 -19.00 5.49 -5.10
N ARG A 238 -19.56 4.30 -4.97
CA ARG A 238 -19.86 3.67 -3.68
C ARG A 238 -18.56 3.24 -2.99
N ALA A 239 -18.58 3.18 -1.67
CA ALA A 239 -17.41 2.75 -0.90
C ALA A 239 -17.80 1.91 0.32
N LEU A 240 -16.85 1.10 0.80
CA LEU A 240 -16.98 0.42 2.09
C LEU A 240 -16.85 1.42 3.24
N VAL A 241 -15.86 2.31 3.20
CA VAL A 241 -15.70 3.36 4.21
C VAL A 241 -15.70 4.71 3.52
N LEU A 242 -16.58 5.60 3.96
CA LEU A 242 -16.81 6.89 3.34
C LEU A 242 -16.56 8.04 4.32
N PHE A 243 -15.57 8.87 4.01
CA PHE A 243 -15.34 10.18 4.62
C PHE A 243 -15.79 11.23 3.59
N ASP A 244 -16.92 11.86 3.81
CA ASP A 244 -17.42 12.93 2.94
C ASP A 244 -17.72 14.16 3.77
N ASN A 245 -16.96 15.23 3.55
CA ASN A 245 -17.01 16.47 4.33
C ASN A 245 -16.78 16.21 5.84
N VAL A 246 -15.70 15.50 6.18
CA VAL A 246 -15.36 15.03 7.53
C VAL A 246 -14.04 15.64 7.99
N GLU A 247 -13.95 16.00 9.25
CA GLU A 247 -12.75 16.55 9.87
C GLU A 247 -12.32 15.76 11.11
N ASN A 248 -11.00 15.69 11.35
CA ASN A 248 -10.41 15.11 12.56
C ASN A 248 -10.89 13.67 12.82
N ALA A 249 -10.85 12.83 11.81
CA ALA A 249 -11.34 11.47 11.87
C ALA A 249 -10.33 10.47 11.31
N GLY A 250 -10.58 9.18 11.51
CA GLY A 250 -9.67 8.18 10.98
C GLY A 250 -10.06 6.76 11.29
N ILE A 251 -9.22 5.86 10.82
CA ILE A 251 -9.27 4.42 11.11
C ILE A 251 -7.91 3.98 11.66
N ALA A 252 -7.91 3.14 12.70
CA ALA A 252 -6.67 2.68 13.32
C ALA A 252 -6.80 1.27 13.89
N GLY A 253 -5.68 0.69 14.31
CA GLY A 253 -5.59 -0.59 15.02
C GLY A 253 -4.69 -1.61 14.33
N ARG A 254 -4.73 -2.83 14.83
CA ARG A 254 -3.97 -3.98 14.28
C ARG A 254 -4.90 -5.08 13.72
N GLY A 255 -6.18 -4.79 13.58
CA GLY A 255 -7.15 -5.65 12.91
C GLY A 255 -7.11 -5.51 11.39
N ALA A 256 -8.13 -6.08 10.75
CA ALA A 256 -8.25 -6.06 9.31
C ALA A 256 -9.60 -5.47 8.86
N ILE A 257 -9.60 -4.87 7.68
CA ILE A 257 -10.81 -4.49 6.96
C ILE A 257 -10.76 -5.17 5.59
N ASP A 258 -11.72 -6.05 5.34
CA ASP A 258 -11.78 -6.87 4.14
C ASP A 258 -13.02 -6.51 3.34
N MET A 259 -12.82 -5.87 2.22
CA MET A 259 -13.91 -5.49 1.36
C MET A 259 -14.62 -6.68 0.71
N GLN A 260 -14.00 -7.87 0.72
CA GLN A 260 -14.45 -9.03 -0.04
C GLN A 260 -14.61 -8.75 -1.53
N GLY A 261 -13.99 -7.72 -2.02
CA GLY A 261 -13.96 -7.43 -3.43
C GLY A 261 -13.47 -8.64 -4.15
N TYR A 262 -14.22 -9.04 -5.22
CA TYR A 262 -13.76 -10.10 -6.03
C TYR A 262 -13.85 -11.54 -5.49
N PRO A 263 -14.34 -12.51 -6.21
CA PRO A 263 -15.10 -12.43 -7.46
C PRO A 263 -16.60 -12.24 -7.24
N TRP A 264 -17.07 -12.02 -6.04
CA TRP A 264 -18.49 -12.00 -5.69
C TRP A 264 -19.17 -10.64 -5.75
N LEU A 265 -18.43 -9.57 -5.77
CA LEU A 265 -18.97 -8.30 -6.27
C LEU A 265 -19.06 -8.30 -7.79
N TRP A 266 -18.53 -9.36 -8.40
CA TRP A 266 -18.61 -9.72 -9.80
C TRP A 266 -19.25 -11.09 -9.89
N HIS A 267 -20.49 -11.16 -9.57
CA HIS A 267 -21.24 -12.40 -9.63
C HIS A 267 -21.03 -13.05 -11.01
N ASP A 268 -20.71 -14.35 -11.00
CA ASP A 268 -20.47 -15.14 -12.21
C ASP A 268 -19.27 -14.69 -13.08
N TYR A 269 -18.20 -14.24 -12.43
CA TYR A 269 -16.94 -14.21 -13.14
C TYR A 269 -16.61 -15.61 -13.66
N GLN A 270 -17.07 -15.86 -14.86
CA GLN A 270 -16.42 -16.82 -15.75
C GLN A 270 -15.09 -16.19 -16.12
N PRO A 271 -13.98 -16.93 -16.03
CA PRO A 271 -12.68 -16.43 -16.46
C PRO A 271 -12.66 -16.34 -17.99
N ASP A 272 -13.52 -15.54 -18.54
CA ASP A 272 -13.45 -15.16 -19.94
C ASP A 272 -12.44 -14.02 -20.02
N ILE A 273 -11.21 -14.46 -20.17
CA ILE A 273 -9.96 -13.72 -20.14
C ILE A 273 -9.88 -12.69 -21.29
N GLY A 274 -10.96 -12.39 -21.95
CA GLY A 274 -10.94 -11.57 -23.16
C GLY A 274 -11.63 -10.22 -23.07
N ASN A 275 -12.72 -10.06 -22.36
CA ASN A 275 -13.60 -8.93 -22.63
C ASN A 275 -14.12 -8.11 -21.45
N GLY A 276 -13.63 -8.29 -20.23
CA GLY A 276 -13.91 -7.34 -19.13
C GLY A 276 -15.38 -7.10 -18.76
N SER A 277 -16.30 -7.95 -19.18
CA SER A 277 -17.73 -7.79 -18.92
C SER A 277 -18.28 -8.95 -18.08
N ALA A 278 -17.91 -8.99 -16.81
CA ALA A 278 -18.64 -9.81 -15.87
C ALA A 278 -19.98 -9.14 -15.51
N ARG A 279 -21.09 -9.78 -15.82
CA ARG A 279 -22.41 -9.33 -15.40
C ARG A 279 -22.77 -10.03 -14.10
N SER A 280 -23.22 -9.29 -13.09
CA SER A 280 -23.84 -9.89 -11.92
C SER A 280 -25.31 -10.19 -12.20
N GLU A 281 -25.84 -11.30 -11.65
CA GLU A 281 -27.28 -11.60 -11.71
C GLU A 281 -28.13 -10.52 -11.01
N GLU A 282 -27.56 -9.70 -10.12
CA GLU A 282 -28.22 -8.61 -9.40
C GLU A 282 -28.03 -7.23 -10.05
N GLY A 283 -27.67 -7.14 -11.31
CA GLY A 283 -27.46 -5.85 -11.99
C GLY A 283 -26.20 -5.11 -11.56
N LEU A 284 -25.28 -5.79 -10.84
CA LEU A 284 -23.94 -5.34 -10.61
C LEU A 284 -23.13 -5.49 -11.88
N VAL A 285 -23.33 -4.54 -12.76
CA VAL A 285 -22.40 -4.39 -13.87
C VAL A 285 -21.09 -3.89 -13.26
N ASN A 286 -20.09 -4.73 -13.29
CA ASN A 286 -18.76 -4.20 -13.33
C ASN A 286 -18.55 -3.65 -14.73
N ASP A 287 -19.17 -2.51 -14.96
CA ASP A 287 -18.86 -1.70 -16.11
C ASP A 287 -17.42 -1.23 -15.91
N PRO A 288 -16.46 -1.58 -16.76
CA PRO A 288 -15.13 -0.99 -16.75
C PRO A 288 -15.20 0.54 -16.85
N HIS A 289 -16.36 1.10 -17.14
CA HIS A 289 -16.69 2.51 -17.19
C HIS A 289 -17.75 2.93 -16.16
N GLY A 290 -18.26 2.01 -15.34
CA GLY A 290 -19.27 2.25 -14.30
C GLY A 290 -18.67 2.65 -12.96
N PRO A 291 -19.50 3.12 -12.00
CA PRO A 291 -19.03 3.45 -10.65
C PRO A 291 -18.74 2.15 -9.88
N GLY A 292 -17.49 1.66 -9.92
CA GLY A 292 -17.03 0.54 -9.11
C GLY A 292 -17.17 0.84 -7.61
N ILE A 293 -17.33 -0.20 -6.78
CA ILE A 293 -17.33 -0.04 -5.33
C ILE A 293 -15.88 0.07 -4.87
N LYS A 294 -15.52 1.22 -4.30
CA LYS A 294 -14.18 1.48 -3.78
C LYS A 294 -14.01 0.98 -2.35
N GLY A 295 -12.78 0.79 -1.93
CA GLY A 295 -12.49 0.47 -0.54
C GLY A 295 -12.82 1.65 0.36
N TYR A 296 -12.15 2.76 0.13
CA TYR A 296 -12.22 3.95 0.95
C TYR A 296 -12.33 5.20 0.06
N ILE A 297 -13.23 6.09 0.41
CA ILE A 297 -13.31 7.42 -0.20
C ILE A 297 -13.11 8.47 0.89
N VAL A 298 -12.14 9.35 0.66
CA VAL A 298 -11.89 10.56 1.47
C VAL A 298 -12.14 11.76 0.56
N ASN A 299 -13.27 12.43 0.75
CA ASN A 299 -13.73 13.51 -0.12
C ASN A 299 -14.00 14.76 0.70
N LYS A 300 -13.51 15.92 0.23
CA LYS A 300 -13.73 17.23 0.86
C LYS A 300 -13.49 17.23 2.37
N SER A 301 -12.42 16.55 2.80
CA SER A 301 -12.17 16.24 4.20
C SER A 301 -10.85 16.84 4.67
N ARG A 302 -10.64 16.89 5.98
CA ARG A 302 -9.43 17.45 6.55
C ARG A 302 -8.98 16.69 7.82
N ASN A 303 -7.67 16.57 8.01
CA ASN A 303 -7.07 15.88 9.16
C ASN A 303 -7.58 14.44 9.30
N ILE A 304 -7.40 13.66 8.23
CA ILE A 304 -7.82 12.26 8.18
C ILE A 304 -6.59 11.36 8.34
N SER A 305 -6.71 10.32 9.17
CA SER A 305 -5.61 9.39 9.42
C SER A 305 -6.01 7.92 9.27
N PHE A 306 -5.14 7.14 8.63
CA PHE A 306 -5.21 5.68 8.57
C PHE A 306 -3.96 5.11 9.21
N GLU A 307 -4.10 4.20 10.19
CA GLU A 307 -2.97 3.70 10.97
C GLU A 307 -3.07 2.21 11.29
N GLY A 308 -2.03 1.46 10.95
CA GLY A 308 -1.77 0.12 11.49
C GLY A 308 -2.52 -1.04 10.85
N LEU A 309 -3.61 -0.79 10.19
CA LEU A 309 -4.55 -1.79 9.69
C LEU A 309 -4.04 -2.58 8.49
N LEU A 310 -4.63 -3.76 8.32
CA LEU A 310 -4.54 -4.56 7.11
C LEU A 310 -5.80 -4.33 6.27
N LEU A 311 -5.63 -3.78 5.06
CA LEU A 311 -6.71 -3.49 4.12
C LEU A 311 -6.68 -4.53 3.01
N LEU A 312 -7.77 -5.29 2.87
CA LEU A 312 -7.82 -6.49 2.06
C LEU A 312 -8.84 -6.40 0.92
N ARG A 313 -8.44 -6.91 -0.22
CA ARG A 313 -9.33 -7.31 -1.32
C ARG A 313 -10.30 -6.22 -1.78
N SER A 314 -9.78 -5.06 -2.14
CA SER A 314 -10.60 -4.04 -2.81
C SER A 314 -11.22 -4.56 -4.10
N ALA A 315 -12.47 -4.18 -4.35
CA ALA A 315 -13.15 -4.53 -5.60
C ALA A 315 -12.82 -3.56 -6.73
N TYR A 316 -12.41 -2.35 -6.36
CA TYR A 316 -12.01 -1.27 -7.24
C TYR A 316 -10.96 -0.45 -6.48
N TRP A 317 -10.58 0.73 -6.89
CA TRP A 317 -9.59 1.57 -6.22
C TRP A 317 -9.68 1.49 -4.69
N THR A 318 -8.56 1.22 -4.03
CA THR A 318 -8.57 0.96 -2.59
C THR A 318 -8.83 2.23 -1.81
N VAL A 319 -7.97 3.24 -1.94
CA VAL A 319 -8.10 4.52 -1.23
C VAL A 319 -8.16 5.64 -2.24
N THR A 320 -9.31 6.29 -2.36
CA THR A 320 -9.48 7.48 -3.21
C THR A 320 -9.54 8.72 -2.35
N VAL A 321 -8.68 9.69 -2.63
CA VAL A 321 -8.59 10.96 -1.91
C VAL A 321 -8.87 12.10 -2.86
N SER A 322 -9.88 12.94 -2.54
CA SER A 322 -10.31 14.06 -3.38
C SER A 322 -10.57 15.29 -2.54
N ASP A 323 -10.11 16.44 -3.01
CA ASP A 323 -10.35 17.74 -2.38
C ASP A 323 -10.06 17.75 -0.87
N THR A 324 -8.95 17.14 -0.48
CA THR A 324 -8.62 16.81 0.92
C THR A 324 -7.31 17.46 1.35
N GLU A 325 -7.26 17.88 2.61
CA GLU A 325 -6.09 18.47 3.24
C GLU A 325 -5.67 17.67 4.48
N ASN A 326 -4.36 17.47 4.68
CA ASN A 326 -3.80 16.75 5.82
C ASN A 326 -4.32 15.30 5.90
N PHE A 327 -3.99 14.49 4.90
CA PHE A 327 -4.24 13.06 4.91
C PHE A 327 -2.96 12.30 5.27
N THR A 328 -3.02 11.49 6.31
CA THR A 328 -1.87 10.73 6.82
C THR A 328 -2.16 9.23 6.85
N VAL A 329 -1.26 8.46 6.29
CA VAL A 329 -1.25 6.99 6.30
C VAL A 329 0.03 6.52 6.96
N THR A 330 -0.07 5.65 7.96
CA THR A 330 1.10 5.10 8.67
C THR A 330 0.88 3.62 9.00
N ASN A 331 1.88 2.78 8.73
CA ASN A 331 1.85 1.33 9.00
C ASN A 331 0.64 0.59 8.39
N ILE A 332 0.11 1.06 7.27
CA ILE A 332 -0.98 0.39 6.54
C ILE A 332 -0.39 -0.68 5.61
N LYS A 333 -1.07 -1.84 5.56
CA LYS A 333 -0.77 -2.91 4.62
C LYS A 333 -1.97 -3.11 3.71
N ILE A 334 -1.85 -2.73 2.44
CA ILE A 334 -2.84 -3.01 1.41
C ILE A 334 -2.46 -4.32 0.74
N VAL A 335 -3.37 -5.30 0.76
CA VAL A 335 -3.17 -6.61 0.11
C VAL A 335 -4.36 -6.88 -0.79
N ASN A 336 -4.18 -6.58 -2.06
CA ASN A 336 -5.16 -6.84 -3.10
C ASN A 336 -4.84 -8.14 -3.84
N ARG A 337 -5.77 -8.63 -4.65
CA ARG A 337 -5.56 -9.84 -5.41
C ARG A 337 -4.71 -9.58 -6.65
N LYS A 338 -3.96 -10.59 -7.05
CA LYS A 338 -3.13 -10.56 -8.26
C LYS A 338 -3.95 -10.82 -9.53
N GLN A 339 -5.12 -10.24 -9.68
CA GLN A 339 -6.01 -10.69 -10.73
C GLN A 339 -6.65 -9.60 -11.56
N GLN A 340 -6.75 -8.40 -11.04
CA GLN A 340 -7.61 -7.43 -11.66
C GLN A 340 -7.00 -6.04 -11.68
N TYR A 341 -7.05 -5.44 -12.86
CA TYR A 341 -6.85 -4.01 -13.01
C TYR A 341 -7.92 -3.23 -12.26
N HIS A 342 -7.60 -2.00 -11.87
CA HIS A 342 -8.39 -1.08 -11.08
C HIS A 342 -8.45 -1.39 -9.56
N ASP A 343 -7.52 -2.16 -9.04
CA ASP A 343 -7.32 -2.34 -7.60
C ASP A 343 -6.17 -1.48 -7.04
N ASP A 344 -6.00 -0.30 -7.61
CA ASP A 344 -5.02 0.72 -7.23
C ASP A 344 -4.97 0.91 -5.71
N ALA A 345 -3.79 1.21 -5.15
CA ALA A 345 -3.71 1.40 -3.71
C ALA A 345 -4.19 2.80 -3.30
N PHE A 346 -3.68 3.85 -3.96
CA PHE A 346 -3.99 5.25 -3.66
C PHE A 346 -4.25 6.03 -4.93
N ASP A 347 -5.45 6.56 -5.04
CA ASP A 347 -5.89 7.42 -6.14
C ASP A 347 -6.12 8.84 -5.63
N PHE A 348 -5.29 9.77 -6.07
CA PHE A 348 -5.42 11.18 -5.74
C PHE A 348 -6.12 11.92 -6.86
N THR A 349 -7.26 12.54 -6.54
CA THR A 349 -8.08 13.27 -7.51
C THR A 349 -8.50 14.63 -6.95
N GLY A 350 -8.85 15.59 -7.81
CA GLY A 350 -9.22 16.92 -7.33
C GLY A 350 -8.06 17.69 -6.68
N ASN A 351 -8.37 18.60 -5.77
CA ASN A 351 -7.37 19.42 -5.08
C ASN A 351 -6.99 18.76 -3.76
N ASN A 352 -5.72 18.39 -3.64
CA ASN A 352 -5.22 17.78 -2.41
C ASN A 352 -3.93 18.47 -1.98
N ARG A 353 -3.69 18.56 -0.66
CA ARG A 353 -2.45 19.06 -0.12
C ARG A 353 -2.06 18.42 1.21
N HIS A 354 -0.76 18.39 1.49
CA HIS A 354 -0.18 17.81 2.71
C HIS A 354 -0.58 16.36 2.91
N LEU A 355 -0.19 15.52 1.96
CA LEU A 355 -0.44 14.09 1.97
C LEU A 355 0.81 13.35 2.41
N LEU A 356 0.68 12.49 3.42
CA LEU A 356 1.77 11.67 3.94
C LEU A 356 1.38 10.19 3.92
N VAL A 357 2.17 9.37 3.22
CA VAL A 357 2.07 7.91 3.28
C VAL A 357 3.42 7.36 3.73
N GLN A 358 3.48 6.77 4.91
CA GLN A 358 4.75 6.30 5.45
C GLN A 358 4.68 4.92 6.09
N ASP A 359 5.85 4.26 6.17
CA ASP A 359 6.05 2.99 6.89
C ASP A 359 5.00 1.95 6.49
N SER A 360 4.67 1.87 5.20
CA SER A 360 3.51 1.14 4.71
C SER A 360 3.86 0.20 3.55
N PHE A 361 2.90 -0.65 3.20
CA PHE A 361 3.06 -1.66 2.16
C PHE A 361 1.83 -1.68 1.25
N ALA A 362 2.03 -1.91 -0.05
CA ALA A 362 0.94 -2.25 -0.95
C ALA A 362 1.33 -3.38 -1.91
N MET A 363 0.41 -4.35 -2.05
CA MET A 363 0.38 -5.32 -3.14
C MET A 363 -0.88 -5.08 -3.97
N THR A 364 -0.71 -4.68 -5.23
CA THR A 364 -1.79 -4.34 -6.15
C THR A 364 -1.55 -4.96 -7.53
N MET A 365 -2.61 -5.24 -8.26
CA MET A 365 -2.52 -5.63 -9.67
C MET A 365 -2.43 -4.38 -10.57
N ASP A 366 -3.01 -3.27 -10.14
CA ASP A 366 -2.93 -1.98 -10.83
C ASP A 366 -2.02 -0.99 -10.08
N ASP A 367 -2.10 0.29 -10.40
CA ASP A 367 -1.14 1.30 -9.96
C ASP A 367 -1.15 1.49 -8.43
N THR A 368 0.02 1.75 -7.83
CA THR A 368 0.05 1.98 -6.38
C THR A 368 -0.30 3.42 -6.02
N PHE A 369 0.29 4.38 -6.71
CA PHE A 369 -0.02 5.81 -6.54
C PHE A 369 -0.44 6.38 -7.89
N ALA A 370 -1.71 6.67 -8.04
CA ALA A 370 -2.28 7.21 -9.27
C ALA A 370 -2.81 8.63 -9.05
N PHE A 371 -2.46 9.53 -9.97
CA PHE A 371 -2.83 10.93 -9.91
C PHE A 371 -3.72 11.28 -11.09
N TYR A 372 -4.97 11.61 -10.79
CA TYR A 372 -6.00 11.88 -11.78
C TYR A 372 -6.55 13.29 -11.63
N GLY A 373 -7.04 13.83 -12.71
CA GLY A 373 -7.73 15.11 -12.70
C GLY A 373 -7.60 15.81 -14.04
N GLY A 374 -7.85 17.08 -14.03
CA GLY A 374 -7.64 17.96 -15.17
C GLY A 374 -6.77 19.15 -14.76
N PRO A 375 -6.43 20.02 -15.71
CA PRO A 375 -5.52 21.16 -15.46
C PRO A 375 -6.03 22.18 -14.43
N ARG A 376 -7.28 22.05 -13.98
CA ARG A 376 -7.85 22.87 -12.91
C ARG A 376 -7.62 22.31 -11.52
N ALA A 377 -7.21 21.05 -11.40
CA ALA A 377 -6.90 20.41 -10.13
C ALA A 377 -5.42 20.64 -9.79
N THR A 378 -5.13 20.75 -8.50
CA THR A 378 -3.77 20.87 -7.98
C THR A 378 -3.57 19.89 -6.83
N ILE A 379 -2.49 19.09 -6.92
CA ILE A 379 -2.06 18.20 -5.85
C ILE A 379 -0.67 18.66 -5.43
N GLU A 380 -0.50 18.94 -4.15
CA GLU A 380 0.75 19.50 -3.65
C GLU A 380 1.17 18.93 -2.29
N ASP A 381 2.47 18.93 -2.03
CA ASP A 381 3.08 18.48 -0.78
C ASP A 381 2.73 17.01 -0.48
N VAL A 382 3.10 16.12 -1.39
CA VAL A 382 2.90 14.67 -1.26
C VAL A 382 4.22 14.01 -0.88
N VAL A 383 4.24 13.34 0.26
CA VAL A 383 5.41 12.59 0.74
C VAL A 383 5.05 11.12 0.90
N VAL A 384 5.80 10.26 0.22
CA VAL A 384 5.78 8.81 0.41
C VAL A 384 7.12 8.41 1.00
N LYS A 385 7.11 7.79 2.19
CA LYS A 385 8.34 7.49 2.92
C LYS A 385 8.36 6.06 3.47
N ASN A 386 9.53 5.40 3.38
CA ASN A 386 9.70 4.01 3.88
C ASN A 386 8.56 3.10 3.42
N PHE A 387 8.35 3.02 2.12
CA PHE A 387 7.23 2.30 1.55
C PHE A 387 7.70 1.10 0.73
N VAL A 388 7.06 -0.05 0.92
CA VAL A 388 7.31 -1.25 0.10
C VAL A 388 6.21 -1.38 -0.94
N ASN A 389 6.59 -1.22 -2.20
CA ASN A 389 5.71 -1.32 -3.35
C ASN A 389 5.86 -2.66 -4.05
N TYR A 390 4.76 -3.39 -4.16
CA TYR A 390 4.71 -4.64 -4.90
C TYR A 390 3.49 -4.63 -5.83
N THR A 391 3.67 -4.13 -7.05
CA THR A 391 2.59 -3.98 -8.03
C THR A 391 2.92 -4.69 -9.34
N TYR A 392 1.89 -5.00 -10.11
CA TYR A 392 2.04 -5.53 -11.47
C TYR A 392 2.18 -4.42 -12.51
N THR A 393 1.56 -3.27 -12.30
CA THR A 393 1.59 -2.13 -13.22
C THR A 393 2.58 -1.06 -12.78
N SER A 394 2.15 0.15 -12.42
CA SER A 394 3.05 1.24 -12.07
C SER A 394 3.00 1.54 -10.57
N ALA A 395 4.15 1.89 -10.01
CA ALA A 395 4.19 2.38 -8.66
C ALA A 395 3.70 3.84 -8.58
N LEU A 396 4.09 4.66 -9.55
CA LEU A 396 3.56 6.00 -9.76
C LEU A 396 2.97 6.09 -11.17
N ALA A 397 1.71 6.49 -11.29
CA ALA A 397 1.03 6.69 -12.56
C ALA A 397 0.42 8.09 -12.65
N ILE A 398 0.76 8.82 -13.72
CA ILE A 398 0.22 10.15 -14.03
C ILE A 398 -0.19 10.18 -15.49
N GLY A 399 -1.42 10.64 -15.76
CA GLY A 399 -1.89 10.85 -17.13
C GLY A 399 -3.13 10.07 -17.54
N TYR A 400 -3.57 9.07 -16.79
CA TYR A 400 -4.84 8.41 -17.04
C TYR A 400 -6.02 9.37 -16.80
N GLY A 401 -6.90 9.53 -17.77
CA GLY A 401 -8.09 10.39 -17.61
C GLY A 401 -7.81 11.88 -17.45
N GLY A 402 -6.57 12.32 -17.71
CA GLY A 402 -6.06 13.66 -17.50
C GLY A 402 -5.19 13.76 -16.25
N ALA A 403 -4.21 14.65 -16.28
CA ALA A 403 -3.32 14.91 -15.16
C ALA A 403 -3.70 16.20 -14.44
N PRO A 404 -3.60 16.26 -13.10
CA PRO A 404 -3.65 17.52 -12.36
C PRO A 404 -2.30 18.26 -12.46
N ASN A 405 -2.28 19.50 -11.99
CA ASN A 405 -1.02 20.15 -11.63
C ASN A 405 -0.47 19.48 -10.38
N ILE A 406 0.81 19.09 -10.41
CA ILE A 406 1.44 18.42 -9.26
C ILE A 406 2.70 19.19 -8.87
N ARG A 407 2.84 19.48 -7.57
CA ARG A 407 4.00 20.15 -7.01
C ARG A 407 4.48 19.48 -5.74
N HIS A 408 5.79 19.41 -5.55
CA HIS A 408 6.44 18.87 -4.36
C HIS A 408 6.00 17.42 -4.07
N LEU A 409 6.33 16.52 -4.99
CA LEU A 409 6.12 15.08 -4.84
C LEU A 409 7.45 14.42 -4.46
N ARG A 410 7.51 13.81 -3.25
CA ARG A 410 8.72 13.17 -2.74
C ARG A 410 8.49 11.71 -2.37
N PHE A 411 9.26 10.82 -2.98
CA PHE A 411 9.41 9.42 -2.62
C PHE A 411 10.77 9.24 -1.92
N ASP A 412 10.80 8.88 -0.64
CA ASP A 412 12.01 8.75 0.16
C ASP A 412 12.08 7.37 0.84
N GLY A 413 13.08 6.57 0.47
CA GLY A 413 13.21 5.21 0.99
C GLY A 413 12.09 4.29 0.48
N VAL A 414 11.67 4.44 -0.76
CA VAL A 414 10.66 3.58 -1.37
C VAL A 414 11.31 2.45 -2.13
N HIS A 415 10.82 1.23 -1.90
CA HIS A 415 11.31 0.02 -2.54
C HIS A 415 10.30 -0.47 -3.58
N PHE A 416 10.63 -0.30 -4.85
CA PHE A 416 9.83 -0.78 -5.98
C PHE A 416 10.26 -2.21 -6.33
N ILE A 417 9.51 -3.20 -5.86
CA ILE A 417 9.91 -4.62 -5.98
C ILE A 417 9.57 -5.19 -7.35
N SER A 418 8.38 -4.89 -7.87
CA SER A 418 7.90 -5.42 -9.14
C SER A 418 6.94 -4.43 -9.80
N ASN A 419 7.02 -4.36 -11.12
CA ASN A 419 6.15 -3.57 -11.99
C ASN A 419 6.16 -4.21 -13.39
N GLN A 420 5.93 -5.51 -13.43
CA GLN A 420 6.16 -6.42 -14.55
C GLN A 420 5.52 -5.98 -15.87
N ASN A 421 4.38 -5.30 -15.80
CA ASN A 421 3.64 -4.90 -17.00
C ASN A 421 3.94 -3.48 -17.51
N LYS A 422 4.48 -2.59 -16.67
CA LYS A 422 4.70 -1.18 -17.02
C LYS A 422 6.04 -0.65 -16.52
N PHE A 423 6.03 0.52 -15.89
CA PHE A 423 7.19 1.23 -15.36
C PHE A 423 6.93 1.59 -13.90
N ALA A 424 7.97 1.58 -13.08
CA ALA A 424 7.85 2.02 -11.70
C ALA A 424 7.38 3.49 -11.63
N VAL A 425 7.97 4.35 -12.46
CA VAL A 425 7.53 5.74 -12.66
C VAL A 425 6.97 5.86 -14.07
N TRP A 426 5.66 6.10 -14.18
CA TRP A 426 4.99 6.23 -15.46
C TRP A 426 4.24 7.57 -15.53
N ILE A 427 4.73 8.45 -16.38
CA ILE A 427 4.14 9.76 -16.66
C ILE A 427 3.86 9.84 -18.15
N GLN A 428 2.61 9.96 -18.54
CA GLN A 428 2.22 10.06 -19.94
C GLN A 428 1.16 11.13 -20.15
N LEU A 429 1.57 12.24 -20.70
CA LEU A 429 0.72 13.41 -20.96
C LEU A 429 0.31 13.55 -22.41
N THR A 430 0.83 12.70 -23.32
CA THR A 430 0.42 12.71 -24.73
C THR A 430 -0.69 11.71 -25.03
N PRO A 431 -1.52 11.99 -26.05
CA PRO A 431 -2.63 11.11 -26.44
C PRO A 431 -2.21 9.77 -27.05
N ALA A 432 -0.98 9.61 -27.51
CA ALA A 432 -0.55 8.54 -28.40
C ALA A 432 -0.81 7.11 -27.88
N TYR A 433 -0.62 6.87 -26.59
CA TYR A 433 -0.87 5.57 -25.97
C TYR A 433 -2.35 5.16 -25.98
N PHE A 434 -3.24 6.14 -25.91
CA PHE A 434 -4.66 5.90 -25.69
C PHE A 434 -5.47 5.90 -26.99
N VAL A 435 -5.00 6.57 -28.03
CA VAL A 435 -5.60 6.53 -29.36
C VAL A 435 -5.59 5.09 -29.89
N GLY A 436 -4.51 4.34 -29.66
CA GLY A 436 -4.43 2.92 -30.03
C GLY A 436 -5.37 2.00 -29.25
N LYS A 437 -5.99 2.47 -28.15
CA LYS A 437 -6.94 1.70 -27.31
C LYS A 437 -8.38 2.22 -27.38
N GLY A 438 -8.72 3.05 -28.37
CA GLY A 438 -10.10 3.51 -28.59
C GLY A 438 -10.55 4.69 -27.72
N TYR A 439 -9.64 5.34 -26.98
CA TYR A 439 -9.94 6.58 -26.28
C TYR A 439 -9.86 7.76 -27.24
N THR A 440 -10.87 8.61 -27.28
CA THR A 440 -10.93 9.76 -28.19
C THR A 440 -9.94 10.83 -27.78
N SER A 441 -9.27 11.43 -28.75
CA SER A 441 -8.21 12.44 -28.60
C SER A 441 -8.57 13.71 -27.83
N GLY A 442 -9.85 13.94 -27.57
CA GLY A 442 -10.33 15.15 -26.90
C GLY A 442 -10.20 15.19 -25.37
N GLN A 443 -9.75 14.09 -24.73
CA GLN A 443 -9.74 13.99 -23.26
C GLN A 443 -8.35 14.19 -22.64
N ARG A 444 -7.30 14.41 -23.42
CA ARG A 444 -5.93 14.48 -22.92
C ARG A 444 -5.12 15.50 -23.67
N SER A 445 -5.08 16.67 -23.13
CA SER A 445 -4.15 17.72 -23.51
C SER A 445 -3.19 17.92 -22.36
N SER A 446 -1.92 18.07 -22.66
CA SER A 446 -0.92 18.57 -21.69
C SER A 446 -1.09 20.08 -21.44
N GLU A 447 -2.07 20.73 -22.08
CA GLU A 447 -2.32 22.16 -21.95
C GLU A 447 -2.81 22.51 -20.53
N GLY A 448 -2.16 23.49 -19.92
CA GLY A 448 -2.48 23.95 -18.57
C GLY A 448 -2.05 23.01 -17.45
N ILE A 449 -1.29 21.95 -17.75
CA ILE A 449 -0.69 21.04 -16.77
C ILE A 449 0.76 21.46 -16.52
N ALA A 450 1.18 21.43 -15.28
CA ALA A 450 2.57 21.58 -14.87
C ALA A 450 2.92 20.53 -13.79
N LEU A 451 4.07 19.89 -13.95
CA LEU A 451 4.64 18.95 -12.99
C LEU A 451 5.95 19.54 -12.47
N ASP A 452 6.01 19.83 -11.17
CA ASP A 452 7.16 20.49 -10.57
C ASP A 452 7.61 19.84 -9.27
N ASP A 453 8.92 19.74 -9.09
CA ASP A 453 9.61 19.22 -7.91
C ASP A 453 9.21 17.78 -7.56
N PHE A 454 9.69 16.86 -8.40
CA PHE A 454 9.56 15.41 -8.24
C PHE A 454 10.89 14.84 -7.75
N GLN A 455 10.90 14.31 -6.56
CA GLN A 455 12.09 13.79 -5.90
C GLN A 455 11.94 12.31 -5.57
N PHE A 456 12.83 11.49 -6.10
CA PHE A 456 13.01 10.09 -5.73
C PHE A 456 14.35 9.97 -5.00
N VAL A 457 14.31 9.69 -3.71
CA VAL A 457 15.48 9.76 -2.84
C VAL A 457 15.63 8.46 -2.08
N ASN A 458 16.86 7.97 -1.90
CA ASN A 458 17.16 6.76 -1.13
C ASN A 458 16.32 5.54 -1.52
N SER A 459 15.90 5.45 -2.79
CA SER A 459 14.91 4.49 -3.26
C SER A 459 15.55 3.41 -4.14
N THR A 460 14.94 2.21 -4.16
CA THR A 460 15.44 1.09 -4.95
C THR A 460 14.40 0.62 -5.96
N PHE A 461 14.85 0.39 -7.19
CA PHE A 461 14.05 -0.12 -8.28
C PHE A 461 14.55 -1.53 -8.61
N GLU A 462 13.89 -2.53 -8.04
CA GLU A 462 14.22 -3.92 -8.31
C GLU A 462 13.61 -4.37 -9.63
N ASN A 463 14.22 -5.37 -10.24
CA ASN A 463 13.87 -5.72 -11.61
C ASN A 463 12.61 -6.52 -11.73
N ASP A 464 11.74 -6.17 -12.65
CA ASP A 464 10.73 -7.01 -13.26
C ASP A 464 9.86 -6.24 -14.28
N GLY A 465 10.28 -5.04 -14.68
CA GLY A 465 9.59 -4.16 -15.61
C GLY A 465 10.49 -3.04 -16.09
N GLY A 466 9.91 -1.95 -16.57
CA GLY A 466 10.62 -0.71 -16.83
C GLY A 466 10.76 0.12 -15.57
N HIS A 467 11.78 0.95 -15.48
CA HIS A 467 11.97 1.80 -14.31
C HIS A 467 11.26 3.14 -14.50
N ILE A 468 11.58 3.87 -15.57
CA ILE A 468 11.12 5.24 -15.79
C ILE A 468 10.58 5.37 -17.20
N TYR A 469 9.37 5.90 -17.31
CA TYR A 469 8.75 6.36 -18.55
C TYR A 469 8.18 7.76 -18.31
N ILE A 470 8.73 8.76 -19.01
CA ILE A 470 8.27 10.13 -18.95
C ILE A 470 7.99 10.59 -20.38
N ASP A 471 6.72 10.83 -20.70
CA ASP A 471 6.28 11.53 -21.89
C ASP A 471 5.49 12.76 -21.48
N GLY A 472 6.19 13.87 -21.35
CA GLY A 472 5.65 15.15 -20.90
C GLY A 472 4.87 15.92 -21.95
N GLY A 473 4.90 15.48 -23.21
CA GLY A 473 4.35 16.29 -24.29
C GLY A 473 4.96 17.68 -24.32
N ASN A 474 4.13 18.72 -24.21
CA ASN A 474 4.55 20.13 -24.11
C ASN A 474 4.30 20.74 -22.72
N ALA A 475 3.90 19.95 -21.73
CA ALA A 475 3.74 20.42 -20.36
C ALA A 475 5.10 20.80 -19.74
N PRO A 476 5.17 21.86 -18.93
CA PRO A 476 6.34 22.13 -18.11
C PRO A 476 6.57 21.00 -17.11
N LEU A 477 7.73 20.33 -17.21
CA LEU A 477 8.21 19.35 -16.24
C LEU A 477 9.53 19.87 -15.69
N THR A 478 9.56 20.21 -14.39
CA THR A 478 10.69 20.87 -13.75
C THR A 478 11.13 20.16 -12.48
N HIS A 479 12.40 20.26 -12.13
CA HIS A 479 12.99 19.73 -10.90
C HIS A 479 12.76 18.24 -10.66
N PHE A 480 12.95 17.40 -11.69
CA PHE A 480 12.93 15.95 -11.55
C PHE A 480 14.29 15.45 -11.07
N VAL A 481 14.32 14.81 -9.91
CA VAL A 481 15.56 14.38 -9.23
C VAL A 481 15.45 12.92 -8.81
N PHE A 482 16.46 12.14 -9.16
CA PHE A 482 16.75 10.82 -8.59
C PHE A 482 18.06 10.96 -7.80
N GLU A 483 18.00 10.79 -6.47
CA GLU A 483 19.15 10.96 -5.59
C GLU A 483 19.35 9.74 -4.70
N ASN A 484 20.56 9.21 -4.63
CA ASN A 484 20.89 8.00 -3.87
C ASN A 484 19.98 6.81 -4.22
N CYS A 485 19.69 6.63 -5.51
CA CYS A 485 18.81 5.57 -5.98
C CYS A 485 19.60 4.42 -6.59
N THR A 486 19.11 3.20 -6.41
CA THR A 486 19.66 2.00 -7.04
C THR A 486 18.65 1.40 -8.00
N PHE A 487 19.07 1.20 -9.25
CA PHE A 487 18.27 0.57 -10.28
C PHE A 487 18.87 -0.79 -10.64
N GLY A 488 18.07 -1.84 -10.59
CA GLY A 488 18.41 -3.15 -11.12
C GLY A 488 18.35 -3.18 -12.65
N GLU A 489 18.46 -4.36 -13.24
CA GLU A 489 18.37 -4.54 -14.69
C GLU A 489 16.91 -4.43 -15.16
N PRO A 490 16.57 -3.48 -16.04
CA PRO A 490 15.22 -3.36 -16.54
C PRO A 490 14.91 -4.49 -17.55
N THR A 491 13.69 -5.01 -17.51
CA THR A 491 13.21 -5.96 -18.53
C THR A 491 12.51 -5.24 -19.68
N ARG A 492 12.39 -3.92 -19.61
CA ARG A 492 11.72 -3.06 -20.58
C ARG A 492 12.48 -1.75 -20.74
N PRO A 493 12.66 -1.24 -21.97
CA PRO A 493 13.30 0.05 -22.21
C PRO A 493 12.61 1.19 -21.47
N GLY A 494 13.40 2.11 -20.91
CA GLY A 494 12.90 3.35 -20.34
C GLY A 494 12.84 4.46 -21.39
N GLU A 495 12.00 5.46 -21.18
CA GLU A 495 11.88 6.60 -22.09
C GLU A 495 11.82 7.93 -21.32
N LEU A 496 12.54 8.94 -21.80
CA LEU A 496 12.54 10.29 -21.27
C LEU A 496 12.27 11.27 -22.42
N MET A 497 11.02 11.74 -22.55
CA MET A 497 10.54 12.54 -23.66
C MET A 497 9.75 13.78 -23.20
N GLY A 498 9.66 14.78 -24.08
CA GLY A 498 8.87 15.99 -23.91
C GLY A 498 9.60 17.22 -24.48
N THR A 499 8.85 18.22 -24.90
CA THR A 499 9.40 19.44 -25.51
C THR A 499 9.69 20.55 -24.49
N ASN A 500 9.11 20.46 -23.30
CA ASN A 500 9.26 21.46 -22.24
C ASN A 500 9.69 20.82 -20.92
N VAL A 501 10.69 19.96 -20.98
CA VAL A 501 11.24 19.25 -19.82
C VAL A 501 12.56 19.88 -19.42
N ALA A 502 12.65 20.37 -18.19
CA ALA A 502 13.92 20.79 -17.60
C ALA A 502 14.84 19.59 -17.39
N PRO A 503 16.16 19.79 -17.21
CA PRO A 503 17.07 18.67 -17.03
C PRO A 503 16.65 17.72 -15.91
N VAL A 504 16.48 16.43 -16.22
CA VAL A 504 16.31 15.37 -15.23
C VAL A 504 17.67 15.14 -14.55
N LEU A 505 17.71 15.21 -13.23
CA LEU A 505 18.95 15.08 -12.46
C LEU A 505 19.07 13.69 -11.86
N PHE A 506 20.16 12.99 -12.19
CA PHE A 506 20.61 11.77 -11.53
C PHE A 506 21.80 12.08 -10.64
N LYS A 507 21.63 12.00 -9.32
CA LYS A 507 22.66 12.34 -8.34
C LYS A 507 22.97 11.12 -7.48
N ASN A 508 24.23 10.69 -7.48
CA ASN A 508 24.66 9.48 -6.78
C ASN A 508 23.74 8.28 -7.06
N VAL A 509 23.48 8.02 -8.34
CA VAL A 509 22.61 6.93 -8.79
C VAL A 509 23.45 5.76 -9.27
N GLU A 510 23.09 4.55 -8.84
CA GLU A 510 23.65 3.30 -9.32
C GLU A 510 22.66 2.59 -10.24
N MET A 511 23.12 2.07 -11.37
CA MET A 511 22.33 1.31 -12.32
C MET A 511 23.11 0.06 -12.75
N ASN A 512 22.54 -1.11 -12.49
CA ASN A 512 23.19 -2.41 -12.74
C ASN A 512 24.59 -2.52 -12.12
N GLY A 513 24.77 -2.01 -10.89
CA GLY A 513 26.04 -2.04 -10.18
C GLY A 513 27.07 -1.02 -10.63
N GLU A 514 26.72 -0.12 -11.56
CA GLU A 514 27.59 0.97 -12.04
C GLU A 514 27.03 2.34 -11.64
N THR A 515 27.90 3.23 -11.16
CA THR A 515 27.50 4.63 -10.92
C THR A 515 27.17 5.31 -12.25
N LEU A 516 25.98 5.86 -12.35
CA LEU A 516 25.49 6.54 -13.55
C LEU A 516 26.11 7.93 -13.70
N ARG A 517 26.81 8.18 -14.81
CA ARG A 517 27.56 9.43 -15.06
C ARG A 517 27.38 10.02 -16.45
N SER A 518 26.67 9.32 -17.34
CA SER A 518 26.51 9.78 -18.73
C SER A 518 25.22 9.28 -19.36
N VAL A 519 24.76 10.00 -20.38
CA VAL A 519 23.62 9.61 -21.22
C VAL A 519 23.91 8.28 -21.94
N ASP A 520 25.18 8.03 -22.32
CA ASP A 520 25.53 6.76 -22.97
C ASP A 520 25.36 5.56 -22.04
N GLN A 521 25.56 5.73 -20.72
CA GLN A 521 25.24 4.67 -19.76
C GLN A 521 23.73 4.43 -19.68
N LEU A 522 22.90 5.48 -19.67
CA LEU A 522 21.43 5.32 -19.75
C LEU A 522 21.02 4.54 -21.00
N LYS A 523 21.56 4.92 -22.17
CA LYS A 523 21.26 4.24 -23.44
C LYS A 523 21.69 2.79 -23.45
N ARG A 524 22.88 2.45 -22.89
CA ARG A 524 23.32 1.05 -22.75
C ARG A 524 22.39 0.23 -21.85
N ASN A 525 21.73 0.88 -20.89
CA ASN A 525 20.72 0.28 -20.02
C ASN A 525 19.30 0.34 -20.61
N GLY A 526 19.18 0.55 -21.93
CA GLY A 526 17.91 0.47 -22.64
C GLY A 526 17.04 1.74 -22.57
N TYR A 527 17.58 2.89 -22.20
CA TYR A 527 16.81 4.14 -22.19
C TYR A 527 16.86 4.87 -23.52
N GLU A 528 15.71 5.35 -23.96
CA GLU A 528 15.61 6.38 -25.00
C GLU A 528 15.53 7.76 -24.35
N VAL A 529 16.48 8.64 -24.69
CA VAL A 529 16.65 9.93 -24.00
C VAL A 529 16.56 11.07 -25.01
N TYR A 530 15.48 11.85 -24.90
CA TYR A 530 15.20 13.01 -25.77
C TYR A 530 15.08 14.32 -24.99
N VAL A 531 15.32 14.30 -23.68
CA VAL A 531 15.30 15.48 -22.80
C VAL A 531 16.70 15.75 -22.26
N PRO A 532 16.98 16.96 -21.77
CA PRO A 532 18.23 17.24 -21.08
C PRO A 532 18.37 16.38 -19.81
N VAL A 533 19.56 15.83 -19.58
CA VAL A 533 19.90 15.06 -18.39
C VAL A 533 21.17 15.60 -17.76
N LYS A 534 21.21 15.65 -16.45
CA LYS A 534 22.40 16.02 -15.66
C LYS A 534 22.77 14.91 -14.70
N PHE A 535 24.05 14.77 -14.44
CA PHE A 535 24.61 13.80 -13.50
C PHE A 535 25.38 14.56 -12.43
N GLY A 536 25.19 14.17 -11.18
CA GLY A 536 25.90 14.72 -10.03
C GLY A 536 26.52 13.62 -9.16
N PRO A 537 27.52 13.98 -8.34
CA PRO A 537 28.12 13.08 -7.36
C PRO A 537 27.11 12.69 -6.28
#